data_0a8829ea706b9feb944a9d5b8f1e1122
#
_entry.id   0a8829ea706b9feb944a9d5b8f1e1122
#
_cell.length_a   1.000
_cell.length_b   1.000
_cell.length_c   1.000
_cell.angle_alpha   90.00
_cell.angle_beta   90.00
_cell.angle_gamma   90.00
#
_symmetry.space_group_name_H-M   'P 1'
#
loop_
_entity.id
_entity.type
_entity.pdbx_description
1 polymer ?
#
loop_
_entity_poly.entity_id
_entity_poly.type
_entity_poly.pdbx_seq_one_letter_code
_entity_poly.pdbx_strand_id
1 'polypeptide(L)'
;MQKKTRNGWVVLAALYYYSVVAAFNLLKAPPLFGLLMDSFSLSESSVGIIVSASSIAALALVFPSAIIARKLGTRRTGQIAICFSITGGLIGAFAPNLPILLLGRLIEGCGLGVTGVVGSTTIPQYFKGKKMGLPMAIWSTWFFVGSALGSLLSGRVGHHFENWRASWILGVIMAAVGFVIFSLFVFENKGGAPAHAPAEQPAPVGKKVSYFGLGIKNLRIWCIGIFFATLLASLVGFLSFGTEFFSTVFGMEKSAASAFASLGYWFSVVGSVSAGIVSRVRKGNSLKGQFVQLLICAVLCIAVYPFGFLVPQQYMLWYLLAPGLVNGYTCGVIFGTVPRLVRAPQSTGVSMGIIFVCQNISSFSASLLVGACVDGGNWGGAVIPLLGVACAGLVFAVLGAVFSLRKERQTQTVS
;
A
#
# COMPACT_ATOMS: atom_id res chain seq x y z
N MET A 1 37.00 -0.48 -18.20
CA MET A 1 36.31 -1.29 -17.16
C MET A 1 34.87 -1.54 -17.59
N GLN A 2 34.55 -2.71 -18.11
CA GLN A 2 33.18 -3.11 -18.44
C GLN A 2 32.33 -3.12 -17.16
N LYS A 3 31.31 -2.24 -17.07
CA LYS A 3 30.33 -2.28 -15.99
C LYS A 3 29.56 -3.60 -16.09
N LYS A 4 29.86 -4.54 -15.19
CA LYS A 4 29.09 -5.76 -15.00
C LYS A 4 27.62 -5.36 -14.86
N THR A 5 26.81 -5.61 -15.88
CA THR A 5 25.36 -5.44 -15.83
C THR A 5 24.83 -6.43 -14.79
N ARG A 6 24.45 -5.92 -13.61
CA ARG A 6 23.88 -6.78 -12.57
C ARG A 6 22.55 -7.36 -13.03
N ASN A 7 22.28 -8.59 -12.61
CA ASN A 7 21.02 -9.27 -12.89
C ASN A 7 19.86 -8.45 -12.28
N GLY A 8 18.96 -7.96 -13.12
CA GLY A 8 17.81 -7.16 -12.69
C GLY A 8 16.90 -7.86 -11.68
N TRP A 9 16.86 -9.20 -11.69
CA TRP A 9 16.09 -10.00 -10.73
C TRP A 9 16.66 -9.93 -9.32
N VAL A 10 17.97 -9.84 -9.16
CA VAL A 10 18.62 -9.66 -7.84
C VAL A 10 18.28 -8.28 -7.28
N VAL A 11 18.32 -7.26 -8.15
CA VAL A 11 17.92 -5.90 -7.76
C VAL A 11 16.44 -5.85 -7.38
N LEU A 12 15.58 -6.53 -8.14
CA LEU A 12 14.16 -6.64 -7.81
C LEU A 12 13.94 -7.33 -6.47
N ALA A 13 14.65 -8.43 -6.18
CA ALA A 13 14.52 -9.13 -4.90
C ALA A 13 14.94 -8.25 -3.72
N ALA A 14 16.07 -7.51 -3.84
CA ALA A 14 16.50 -6.59 -2.80
C ALA A 14 15.52 -5.42 -2.59
N LEU A 15 15.00 -4.87 -3.67
CA LEU A 15 14.00 -3.81 -3.65
C LEU A 15 12.66 -4.31 -3.07
N TYR A 16 12.26 -5.52 -3.42
CA TYR A 16 11.05 -6.17 -2.91
C TYR A 16 11.15 -6.38 -1.40
N TYR A 17 12.26 -6.94 -0.91
CA TYR A 17 12.50 -7.12 0.51
C TYR A 17 12.40 -5.80 1.28
N TYR A 18 13.07 -4.74 0.80
CA TYR A 18 12.96 -3.40 1.37
C TYR A 18 11.52 -2.92 1.46
N SER A 19 10.76 -3.08 0.38
CA SER A 19 9.36 -2.65 0.33
C SER A 19 8.47 -3.46 1.28
N VAL A 20 8.68 -4.78 1.36
CA VAL A 20 7.99 -5.66 2.31
C VAL A 20 8.25 -5.24 3.75
N VAL A 21 9.50 -4.91 4.12
CA VAL A 21 9.84 -4.43 5.46
C VAL A 21 9.15 -3.10 5.79
N ALA A 22 8.98 -2.21 4.81
CA ALA A 22 8.26 -0.96 5.02
C ALA A 22 6.78 -1.19 5.37
N ALA A 23 6.09 -2.12 4.67
CA ALA A 23 4.72 -2.50 4.99
C ALA A 23 4.61 -3.30 6.30
N PHE A 24 5.57 -4.18 6.59
CA PHE A 24 5.67 -4.84 7.89
C PHE A 24 5.69 -3.80 9.03
N ASN A 25 6.55 -2.81 8.94
CA ASN A 25 6.66 -1.76 9.96
C ASN A 25 5.39 -0.92 10.08
N LEU A 26 4.63 -0.71 9.01
CA LEU A 26 3.33 -0.03 9.08
C LEU A 26 2.34 -0.83 9.92
N LEU A 27 2.20 -2.13 9.65
CA LEU A 27 1.14 -2.99 10.18
C LEU A 27 1.61 -3.98 11.27
N LYS A 28 2.78 -3.73 11.88
CA LYS A 28 3.23 -4.48 13.07
C LYS A 28 2.46 -4.15 14.35
N ALA A 29 1.83 -2.96 14.42
CA ALA A 29 1.12 -2.49 15.61
C ALA A 29 -0.26 -3.15 15.81
N PRO A 30 -1.13 -3.32 14.79
CA PRO A 30 -2.47 -3.86 14.94
C PRO A 30 -2.58 -5.16 15.74
N PRO A 31 -1.78 -6.22 15.49
CA PRO A 31 -1.89 -7.47 16.25
C PRO A 31 -1.49 -7.33 17.73
N LEU A 32 -0.96 -6.18 18.12
CA LEU A 32 -0.49 -5.87 19.47
C LEU A 32 -1.33 -4.79 20.16
N PHE A 33 -2.49 -4.43 19.59
CA PHE A 33 -3.31 -3.38 20.15
C PHE A 33 -3.67 -3.62 21.61
N GLY A 34 -4.01 -4.84 22.03
CA GLY A 34 -4.25 -5.17 23.43
C GLY A 34 -3.05 -4.83 24.31
N LEU A 35 -1.84 -5.30 23.97
CA LEU A 35 -0.62 -4.99 24.73
C LEU A 35 -0.28 -3.49 24.75
N LEU A 36 -0.60 -2.75 23.69
CA LEU A 36 -0.38 -1.32 23.60
C LEU A 36 -1.42 -0.54 24.42
N MET A 37 -2.69 -0.97 24.40
CA MET A 37 -3.75 -0.40 25.24
C MET A 37 -3.43 -0.56 26.71
N ASP A 38 -3.01 -1.74 27.13
CA ASP A 38 -2.61 -2.01 28.53
C ASP A 38 -1.38 -1.16 28.93
N SER A 39 -0.37 -1.05 28.06
CA SER A 39 0.88 -0.35 28.36
C SER A 39 0.72 1.17 28.48
N PHE A 40 -0.23 1.76 27.73
CA PHE A 40 -0.40 3.22 27.64
C PHE A 40 -1.78 3.70 28.10
N SER A 41 -2.61 2.81 28.67
CA SER A 41 -3.99 3.09 29.12
C SER A 41 -4.85 3.72 28.01
N LEU A 42 -4.80 3.13 26.80
CA LEU A 42 -5.54 3.61 25.63
C LEU A 42 -6.87 2.88 25.49
N SER A 43 -7.87 3.57 24.94
CA SER A 43 -9.11 2.96 24.46
C SER A 43 -8.97 2.43 23.03
N GLU A 44 -9.94 1.61 22.60
CA GLU A 44 -10.03 1.10 21.22
C GLU A 44 -10.10 2.25 20.20
N SER A 45 -10.79 3.34 20.54
CA SER A 45 -10.86 4.55 19.71
C SER A 45 -9.51 5.27 19.57
N SER A 46 -8.63 5.16 20.56
CA SER A 46 -7.35 5.89 20.60
C SER A 46 -6.18 5.09 20.03
N VAL A 47 -6.18 3.77 20.18
CA VAL A 47 -5.02 2.92 19.80
C VAL A 47 -4.70 3.00 18.29
N GLY A 48 -5.71 3.24 17.46
CA GLY A 48 -5.55 3.43 16.01
C GLY A 48 -4.63 4.58 15.61
N ILE A 49 -4.39 5.56 16.52
CA ILE A 49 -3.46 6.68 16.27
C ILE A 49 -2.03 6.19 16.03
N ILE A 50 -1.64 5.04 16.60
CA ILE A 50 -0.32 4.46 16.44
C ILE A 50 -0.03 4.07 14.99
N VAL A 51 -1.02 3.53 14.26
CA VAL A 51 -0.90 3.24 12.83
C VAL A 51 -1.01 4.53 12.02
N SER A 52 -1.94 5.39 12.38
CA SER A 52 -2.24 6.64 11.69
C SER A 52 -1.05 7.59 11.67
N ALA A 53 -0.27 7.68 12.75
CA ALA A 53 0.92 8.52 12.82
C ALA A 53 1.95 8.18 11.72
N SER A 54 2.19 6.90 11.43
CA SER A 54 3.09 6.52 10.34
C SER A 54 2.53 6.87 8.98
N SER A 55 1.23 6.71 8.79
CA SER A 55 0.58 6.96 7.49
C SER A 55 0.53 8.45 7.15
N ILE A 56 0.34 9.33 8.15
CA ILE A 56 0.34 10.80 7.91
C ILE A 56 1.73 11.31 7.54
N ALA A 57 2.79 10.80 8.18
CA ALA A 57 4.16 11.13 7.80
C ALA A 57 4.51 10.59 6.39
N ALA A 58 4.07 9.38 6.08
CA ALA A 58 4.23 8.82 4.75
C ALA A 58 3.53 9.68 3.68
N LEU A 59 2.28 10.09 3.94
CA LEU A 59 1.51 10.97 3.07
C LEU A 59 2.25 12.27 2.75
N ALA A 60 2.83 12.91 3.75
CA ALA A 60 3.57 14.16 3.59
C ALA A 60 4.80 14.00 2.68
N LEU A 61 5.42 12.82 2.65
CA LEU A 61 6.64 12.57 1.88
C LEU A 61 6.45 11.95 0.50
N VAL A 62 5.25 11.52 0.10
CA VAL A 62 5.02 10.89 -1.23
C VAL A 62 5.52 11.79 -2.36
N PHE A 63 5.09 13.04 -2.44
CA PHE A 63 5.52 13.95 -3.51
C PHE A 63 6.96 14.48 -3.33
N PRO A 64 7.39 14.94 -2.13
CA PRO A 64 8.78 15.33 -1.91
C PRO A 64 9.79 14.23 -2.24
N SER A 65 9.46 12.96 -1.98
CA SER A 65 10.33 11.82 -2.27
C SER A 65 10.70 11.70 -3.76
N ALA A 66 9.79 12.06 -4.67
CA ALA A 66 10.07 12.07 -6.11
C ALA A 66 11.12 13.13 -6.48
N ILE A 67 11.09 14.29 -5.82
CA ILE A 67 12.09 15.36 -6.01
C ILE A 67 13.44 14.92 -5.43
N ILE A 68 13.44 14.32 -4.24
CA ILE A 68 14.63 13.81 -3.57
C ILE A 68 15.27 12.71 -4.42
N ALA A 69 14.49 11.76 -4.93
CA ALA A 69 14.98 10.67 -5.78
C ALA A 69 15.59 11.18 -7.09
N ARG A 70 15.10 12.28 -7.65
CA ARG A 70 15.68 12.92 -8.83
C ARG A 70 17.02 13.61 -8.54
N LYS A 71 17.17 14.22 -7.35
CA LYS A 71 18.40 14.95 -6.97
C LYS A 71 19.50 14.01 -6.45
N LEU A 72 19.14 13.09 -5.56
CA LEU A 72 20.10 12.20 -4.87
C LEU A 72 20.28 10.85 -5.55
N GLY A 73 19.36 10.49 -6.47
CA GLY A 73 19.25 9.17 -7.06
C GLY A 73 18.46 8.19 -6.20
N THR A 74 17.96 7.12 -6.83
CA THR A 74 17.06 6.15 -6.18
C THR A 74 17.76 5.34 -5.09
N ARG A 75 19.07 5.04 -5.26
CA ARG A 75 19.85 4.30 -4.26
C ARG A 75 19.98 5.06 -2.95
N ARG A 76 20.48 6.30 -2.98
CA ARG A 76 20.64 7.11 -1.76
C ARG A 76 19.32 7.40 -1.11
N THR A 77 18.30 7.69 -1.90
CA THR A 77 16.94 7.94 -1.40
C THR A 77 16.38 6.71 -0.68
N GLY A 78 16.57 5.50 -1.20
CA GLY A 78 16.17 4.27 -0.55
C GLY A 78 16.95 4.00 0.75
N GLN A 79 18.28 4.24 0.76
CA GLN A 79 19.10 4.12 1.97
C GLN A 79 18.63 5.07 3.09
N ILE A 80 18.35 6.33 2.76
CA ILE A 80 17.81 7.32 3.71
C ILE A 80 16.46 6.84 4.25
N ALA A 81 15.58 6.30 3.40
CA ALA A 81 14.29 5.78 3.82
C ALA A 81 14.42 4.61 4.81
N ILE A 82 15.37 3.70 4.57
CA ILE A 82 15.63 2.59 5.49
C ILE A 82 16.21 3.11 6.82
N CYS A 83 17.10 4.10 6.78
CA CYS A 83 17.61 4.75 7.99
C CYS A 83 16.47 5.37 8.83
N PHE A 84 15.48 6.02 8.21
CA PHE A 84 14.29 6.49 8.92
C PHE A 84 13.53 5.34 9.57
N SER A 85 13.36 4.21 8.88
CA SER A 85 12.68 3.03 9.44
C SER A 85 13.44 2.45 10.64
N ILE A 86 14.78 2.37 10.57
CA ILE A 86 15.62 1.89 11.68
C ILE A 86 15.56 2.86 12.86
N THR A 87 15.79 4.16 12.63
CA THR A 87 15.81 5.18 13.70
C THR A 87 14.45 5.30 14.37
N GLY A 88 13.37 5.40 13.59
CA GLY A 88 12.02 5.46 14.13
C GLY A 88 11.63 4.19 14.88
N GLY A 89 12.04 3.03 14.36
CA GLY A 89 11.84 1.74 15.02
C GLY A 89 12.56 1.64 16.36
N LEU A 90 13.81 2.10 16.46
CA LEU A 90 14.58 2.17 17.72
C LEU A 90 13.91 3.11 18.72
N ILE A 91 13.57 4.34 18.30
CA ILE A 91 12.85 5.29 19.17
C ILE A 91 11.56 4.65 19.69
N GLY A 92 10.79 3.99 18.81
CA GLY A 92 9.57 3.30 19.20
C GLY A 92 9.82 2.13 20.16
N ALA A 93 10.84 1.28 19.91
CA ALA A 93 11.16 0.13 20.76
C ALA A 93 11.50 0.51 22.21
N PHE A 94 12.17 1.64 22.38
CA PHE A 94 12.57 2.15 23.69
C PHE A 94 11.66 3.26 24.22
N ALA A 95 10.49 3.47 23.64
CA ALA A 95 9.57 4.52 24.06
C ALA A 95 9.04 4.28 25.49
N PRO A 96 9.26 5.25 26.42
CA PRO A 96 8.73 5.15 27.77
C PRO A 96 7.27 5.61 27.86
N ASN A 97 6.77 6.35 26.87
CA ASN A 97 5.43 6.91 26.84
C ASN A 97 4.90 7.00 25.41
N LEU A 98 3.59 7.22 25.26
CA LEU A 98 2.92 7.31 23.97
C LEU A 98 3.47 8.41 23.04
N PRO A 99 3.74 9.66 23.49
CA PRO A 99 4.28 10.68 22.60
C PRO A 99 5.61 10.29 21.94
N ILE A 100 6.52 9.63 22.64
CA ILE A 100 7.79 9.15 22.09
C ILE A 100 7.55 7.99 21.13
N LEU A 101 6.63 7.08 21.44
CA LEU A 101 6.21 6.04 20.48
C LEU A 101 5.66 6.66 19.20
N LEU A 102 4.79 7.66 19.28
CA LEU A 102 4.24 8.36 18.13
C LEU A 102 5.31 9.10 17.32
N LEU A 103 6.30 9.71 17.99
CA LEU A 103 7.45 10.30 17.31
C LEU A 103 8.22 9.23 16.50
N GLY A 104 8.49 8.08 17.11
CA GLY A 104 9.09 6.94 16.40
C GLY A 104 8.26 6.52 15.19
N ARG A 105 6.93 6.44 15.32
CA ARG A 105 6.00 6.11 14.23
C ARG A 105 6.01 7.14 13.09
N LEU A 106 6.07 8.45 13.41
CA LEU A 106 6.22 9.51 12.40
C LEU A 106 7.52 9.35 11.61
N ILE A 107 8.63 9.08 12.29
CA ILE A 107 9.94 8.88 11.65
C ILE A 107 9.92 7.61 10.76
N GLU A 108 9.37 6.47 11.22
CA GLU A 108 9.18 5.27 10.41
C GLU A 108 8.32 5.56 9.16
N GLY A 109 7.26 6.36 9.33
CA GLY A 109 6.37 6.79 8.24
C GLY A 109 7.09 7.57 7.14
N CYS A 110 8.09 8.37 7.50
CA CYS A 110 8.94 9.05 6.52
C CYS A 110 9.63 8.03 5.57
N GLY A 111 10.08 6.91 6.10
CA GLY A 111 10.65 5.82 5.29
C GLY A 111 9.62 5.17 4.37
N LEU A 112 8.41 4.92 4.88
CA LEU A 112 7.31 4.32 4.11
C LEU A 112 6.90 5.19 2.91
N GLY A 113 6.76 6.52 3.10
CA GLY A 113 6.33 7.45 2.04
C GLY A 113 7.28 7.50 0.83
N VAL A 114 8.54 7.14 1.03
CA VAL A 114 9.57 7.08 -0.02
C VAL A 114 9.54 5.76 -0.79
N THR A 115 9.05 4.68 -0.17
CA THR A 115 9.15 3.30 -0.70
C THR A 115 8.50 3.15 -2.08
N GLY A 116 7.29 3.69 -2.26
CA GLY A 116 6.57 3.62 -3.53
C GLY A 116 7.33 4.28 -4.69
N VAL A 117 7.96 5.42 -4.43
CA VAL A 117 8.73 6.16 -5.44
C VAL A 117 10.02 5.41 -5.78
N VAL A 118 10.76 4.94 -4.80
CA VAL A 118 12.00 4.18 -5.03
C VAL A 118 11.73 2.93 -5.86
N GLY A 119 10.68 2.18 -5.54
CA GLY A 119 10.32 0.98 -6.28
C GLY A 119 9.90 1.25 -7.72
N SER A 120 8.94 2.14 -7.91
CA SER A 120 8.40 2.46 -9.24
C SER A 120 9.42 3.13 -10.16
N THR A 121 10.46 3.77 -9.62
CA THR A 121 11.51 4.43 -10.42
C THR A 121 12.74 3.54 -10.65
N THR A 122 13.02 2.57 -9.76
CA THR A 122 14.19 1.69 -9.90
C THR A 122 13.93 0.54 -10.87
N ILE A 123 12.77 -0.11 -10.80
CA ILE A 123 12.45 -1.29 -11.63
C ILE A 123 12.59 -1.01 -13.13
N PRO A 124 12.08 0.11 -13.69
CA PRO A 124 12.21 0.43 -15.11
C PRO A 124 13.66 0.66 -15.59
N GLN A 125 14.60 0.91 -14.69
CA GLN A 125 16.03 1.04 -15.05
C GLN A 125 16.65 -0.29 -15.44
N TYR A 126 16.11 -1.41 -14.95
CA TYR A 126 16.62 -2.76 -15.18
C TYR A 126 15.77 -3.60 -16.13
N PHE A 127 14.46 -3.29 -16.23
CA PHE A 127 13.53 -4.02 -17.08
C PHE A 127 12.85 -3.05 -18.06
N LYS A 128 13.00 -3.30 -19.37
CA LYS A 128 12.49 -2.41 -20.44
C LYS A 128 11.40 -3.09 -21.27
N GLY A 129 10.48 -2.29 -21.81
CA GLY A 129 9.46 -2.73 -22.75
C GLY A 129 8.58 -3.87 -22.20
N LYS A 130 8.35 -4.90 -23.01
CA LYS A 130 7.49 -6.06 -22.65
C LYS A 130 7.98 -6.85 -21.43
N LYS A 131 9.29 -6.75 -21.08
CA LYS A 131 9.88 -7.45 -19.94
C LYS A 131 9.58 -6.76 -18.59
N MET A 132 9.02 -5.56 -18.56
CA MET A 132 8.74 -4.80 -17.32
C MET A 132 7.49 -5.29 -16.57
N GLY A 133 6.53 -5.88 -17.28
CA GLY A 133 5.22 -6.22 -16.71
C GLY A 133 5.29 -7.18 -15.54
N LEU A 134 6.06 -8.28 -15.65
CA LEU A 134 6.18 -9.27 -14.58
C LEU A 134 6.91 -8.73 -13.33
N PRO A 135 8.07 -8.05 -13.44
CA PRO A 135 8.71 -7.42 -12.28
C PRO A 135 7.83 -6.41 -11.55
N MET A 136 7.07 -5.59 -12.27
CA MET A 136 6.13 -4.65 -11.65
C MET A 136 4.97 -5.35 -10.96
N ALA A 137 4.43 -6.42 -11.56
CA ALA A 137 3.37 -7.22 -10.96
C ALA A 137 3.83 -7.92 -9.68
N ILE A 138 5.04 -8.49 -9.67
CA ILE A 138 5.64 -9.06 -8.45
C ILE A 138 5.81 -7.96 -7.40
N TRP A 139 6.42 -6.83 -7.80
CA TRP A 139 6.65 -5.75 -6.85
C TRP A 139 5.35 -5.18 -6.29
N SER A 140 4.27 -5.10 -7.05
CA SER A 140 2.99 -4.54 -6.55
C SER A 140 2.39 -5.32 -5.36
N THR A 141 2.81 -6.57 -5.12
CA THR A 141 2.35 -7.38 -3.98
C THR A 141 3.04 -7.04 -2.65
N TRP A 142 4.09 -6.20 -2.67
CA TRP A 142 4.91 -5.88 -1.50
C TRP A 142 4.11 -5.45 -0.28
N PHE A 143 3.07 -4.64 -0.51
CA PHE A 143 2.23 -4.12 0.57
C PHE A 143 1.47 -5.24 1.29
N PHE A 144 0.86 -6.14 0.54
CA PHE A 144 0.08 -7.25 1.12
C PHE A 144 0.98 -8.28 1.80
N VAL A 145 2.12 -8.63 1.20
CA VAL A 145 3.09 -9.56 1.82
C VAL A 145 3.66 -8.97 3.10
N GLY A 146 4.06 -7.69 3.07
CA GLY A 146 4.57 -7.02 4.26
C GLY A 146 3.52 -6.88 5.36
N SER A 147 2.27 -6.59 5.00
CA SER A 147 1.15 -6.52 5.93
C SER A 147 0.82 -7.88 6.55
N ALA A 148 0.81 -8.94 5.74
CA ALA A 148 0.60 -10.31 6.22
C ALA A 148 1.70 -10.74 7.20
N LEU A 149 2.97 -10.47 6.86
CA LEU A 149 4.10 -10.74 7.77
C LEU A 149 4.04 -9.86 9.02
N GLY A 150 3.61 -8.60 8.90
CA GLY A 150 3.40 -7.69 10.02
C GLY A 150 2.37 -8.25 11.00
N SER A 151 1.22 -8.68 10.52
CA SER A 151 0.21 -9.32 11.35
C SER A 151 0.70 -10.63 11.96
N LEU A 152 1.24 -11.54 11.14
CA LEU A 152 1.64 -12.87 11.57
C LEU A 152 2.83 -12.87 12.53
N LEU A 153 3.96 -12.27 12.12
CA LEU A 153 5.21 -12.36 12.89
C LEU A 153 5.20 -11.43 14.09
N SER A 154 4.64 -10.22 13.94
CA SER A 154 4.55 -9.28 15.03
C SER A 154 3.63 -9.82 16.14
N GLY A 155 2.47 -10.37 15.76
CA GLY A 155 1.57 -11.00 16.71
C GLY A 155 2.22 -12.17 17.46
N ARG A 156 2.88 -13.09 16.73
CA ARG A 156 3.58 -14.23 17.35
C ARG A 156 4.67 -13.79 18.32
N VAL A 157 5.55 -12.89 17.88
CA VAL A 157 6.69 -12.43 18.70
C VAL A 157 6.19 -11.63 19.89
N GLY A 158 5.27 -10.68 19.69
CA GLY A 158 4.78 -9.83 20.76
C GLY A 158 4.03 -10.60 21.85
N HIS A 159 3.16 -11.56 21.46
CA HIS A 159 2.41 -12.38 22.42
C HIS A 159 3.27 -13.48 23.07
N HIS A 160 4.28 -14.04 22.35
CA HIS A 160 5.20 -15.00 22.95
C HIS A 160 6.04 -14.38 24.08
N PHE A 161 6.49 -13.15 23.91
CA PHE A 161 7.26 -12.43 24.92
C PHE A 161 6.38 -11.57 25.85
N GLU A 162 5.07 -11.55 25.65
CA GLU A 162 4.13 -10.67 26.35
C GLU A 162 4.57 -9.20 26.34
N ASN A 163 5.26 -8.80 25.26
CA ASN A 163 5.89 -7.50 25.15
C ASN A 163 5.87 -6.97 23.70
N TRP A 164 5.12 -5.93 23.48
CA TRP A 164 5.02 -5.29 22.16
C TRP A 164 6.38 -4.78 21.64
N ARG A 165 7.31 -4.40 22.51
CA ARG A 165 8.65 -3.93 22.14
C ARG A 165 9.46 -4.96 21.35
N ALA A 166 9.28 -6.25 21.64
CA ALA A 166 9.93 -7.34 20.91
C ALA A 166 9.64 -7.28 19.41
N SER A 167 8.41 -6.94 19.04
CA SER A 167 8.01 -6.79 17.63
C SER A 167 8.57 -5.52 16.96
N TRP A 168 8.79 -4.46 17.73
CA TRP A 168 9.52 -3.27 17.24
C TRP A 168 10.98 -3.59 16.96
N ILE A 169 11.64 -4.31 17.86
CA ILE A 169 13.04 -4.78 17.69
C ILE A 169 13.14 -5.69 16.47
N LEU A 170 12.19 -6.62 16.27
CA LEU A 170 12.13 -7.44 15.07
C LEU A 170 12.07 -6.57 13.79
N GLY A 171 11.23 -5.53 13.77
CA GLY A 171 11.13 -4.60 12.66
C GLY A 171 12.44 -3.85 12.38
N VAL A 172 13.16 -3.45 13.43
CA VAL A 172 14.48 -2.82 13.32
C VAL A 172 15.51 -3.79 12.74
N ILE A 173 15.55 -5.04 13.22
CA ILE A 173 16.45 -6.08 12.69
C ILE A 173 16.18 -6.32 11.20
N MET A 174 14.91 -6.48 10.81
CA MET A 174 14.53 -6.66 9.41
C MET A 174 14.94 -5.46 8.56
N ALA A 175 14.78 -4.23 9.07
CA ALA A 175 15.19 -3.01 8.37
C ALA A 175 16.72 -2.92 8.25
N ALA A 176 17.49 -3.28 9.29
CA ALA A 176 18.95 -3.31 9.24
C ALA A 176 19.48 -4.33 8.23
N VAL A 177 18.93 -5.54 8.22
CA VAL A 177 19.23 -6.55 7.17
C VAL A 177 18.84 -6.00 5.79
N GLY A 178 17.70 -5.33 5.67
CA GLY A 178 17.26 -4.67 4.45
C GLY A 178 18.21 -3.59 3.98
N PHE A 179 18.78 -2.80 4.89
CA PHE A 179 19.78 -1.79 4.57
C PHE A 179 21.04 -2.41 3.93
N VAL A 180 21.51 -3.50 4.51
CA VAL A 180 22.69 -4.23 3.98
C VAL A 180 22.39 -4.80 2.58
N ILE A 181 21.29 -5.55 2.45
CA ILE A 181 20.87 -6.15 1.17
C ILE A 181 20.67 -5.06 0.10
N PHE A 182 19.93 -3.99 0.44
CA PHE A 182 19.66 -2.89 -0.47
C PHE A 182 20.97 -2.20 -0.92
N SER A 183 21.86 -1.92 0.02
CA SER A 183 23.14 -1.26 -0.25
C SER A 183 24.08 -2.11 -1.10
N LEU A 184 24.06 -3.44 -0.95
CA LEU A 184 24.91 -4.36 -1.71
C LEU A 184 24.39 -4.63 -3.13
N PHE A 185 23.06 -4.61 -3.34
CA PHE A 185 22.47 -5.07 -4.58
C PHE A 185 21.78 -3.98 -5.41
N VAL A 186 21.30 -2.90 -4.81
CA VAL A 186 20.64 -1.80 -5.54
C VAL A 186 21.65 -0.72 -5.90
N PHE A 187 21.84 -0.50 -7.20
CA PHE A 187 22.72 0.54 -7.75
C PHE A 187 21.95 1.35 -8.77
N GLU A 188 22.40 2.57 -9.02
CA GLU A 188 21.88 3.36 -10.12
C GLU A 188 22.44 2.85 -11.44
N ASN A 189 21.54 2.47 -12.33
CA ASN A 189 21.92 2.14 -13.69
C ASN A 189 21.95 3.43 -14.54
N LYS A 190 23.07 4.17 -14.51
CA LYS A 190 23.24 5.42 -15.28
C LYS A 190 23.12 5.23 -16.80
N GLY A 191 23.13 4.01 -17.31
CA GLY A 191 22.93 3.67 -18.72
C GLY A 191 21.47 3.35 -19.07
N GLY A 192 20.62 3.18 -18.08
CA GLY A 192 19.17 3.19 -18.24
C GLY A 192 18.71 4.60 -17.95
N ALA A 193 18.47 5.42 -18.97
CA ALA A 193 17.71 6.64 -18.74
C ALA A 193 16.50 6.28 -17.89
N PRO A 194 16.16 7.08 -16.84
CA PRO A 194 14.93 6.83 -16.11
C PRO A 194 13.84 6.72 -17.16
N ALA A 195 13.02 5.66 -17.11
CA ALA A 195 11.90 5.48 -18.05
C ALA A 195 10.89 6.64 -17.96
N HIS A 196 11.18 7.62 -17.15
CA HIS A 196 10.49 8.87 -16.89
C HIS A 196 11.39 10.11 -17.01
N ALA A 197 12.67 10.00 -17.39
CA ALA A 197 13.32 11.08 -18.10
C ALA A 197 12.98 10.85 -19.58
N PRO A 198 12.19 11.71 -20.21
CA PRO A 198 12.16 11.71 -21.65
C PRO A 198 13.59 11.90 -22.13
N ALA A 199 14.04 11.13 -23.13
CA ALA A 199 14.86 11.78 -24.13
C ALA A 199 14.16 13.11 -24.38
N GLU A 200 14.89 14.22 -24.23
CA GLU A 200 14.44 15.51 -24.68
C GLU A 200 14.07 15.38 -26.17
N GLN A 201 12.84 14.95 -26.43
CA GLN A 201 12.23 15.39 -27.65
C GLN A 201 12.14 16.90 -27.47
N PRO A 202 12.74 17.69 -28.36
CA PRO A 202 12.63 19.13 -28.26
C PRO A 202 11.16 19.45 -28.08
N ALA A 203 10.83 20.05 -26.94
CA ALA A 203 9.50 20.56 -26.70
C ALA A 203 9.17 21.49 -27.89
N PRO A 204 7.98 21.40 -28.47
CA PRO A 204 7.59 22.39 -29.44
C PRO A 204 7.82 23.74 -28.79
N VAL A 205 8.62 24.56 -29.47
CA VAL A 205 9.01 25.91 -29.06
C VAL A 205 7.74 26.67 -28.74
N GLY A 206 7.44 26.94 -27.45
CA GLY A 206 6.32 27.79 -27.13
C GLY A 206 5.72 27.77 -25.74
N LYS A 207 5.67 26.66 -25.01
CA LYS A 207 5.15 26.65 -23.60
C LYS A 207 5.84 25.56 -22.76
N LYS A 208 6.41 25.93 -21.61
CA LYS A 208 6.88 24.98 -20.59
C LYS A 208 5.68 24.20 -20.04
N VAL A 209 5.44 22.99 -20.55
CA VAL A 209 4.38 22.13 -20.05
C VAL A 209 4.81 21.54 -18.71
N SER A 210 4.12 21.90 -17.64
CA SER A 210 4.33 21.30 -16.32
C SER A 210 3.74 19.89 -16.30
N TYR A 211 4.57 18.87 -16.46
CA TYR A 211 4.15 17.45 -16.34
C TYR A 211 3.59 17.11 -14.97
N PHE A 212 4.05 17.81 -13.92
CA PHE A 212 3.51 17.72 -12.58
C PHE A 212 2.05 18.20 -12.54
N GLY A 213 1.77 19.39 -13.12
CA GLY A 213 0.42 19.91 -13.23
C GLY A 213 -0.52 19.03 -14.06
N LEU A 214 0.00 18.43 -15.15
CA LEU A 214 -0.77 17.48 -15.98
C LEU A 214 -1.14 16.21 -15.20
N GLY A 215 -0.26 15.71 -14.36
CA GLY A 215 -0.52 14.54 -13.51
C GLY A 215 -1.56 14.86 -12.43
N ILE A 216 -1.36 15.92 -11.66
CA ILE A 216 -2.26 16.32 -10.56
C ILE A 216 -3.66 16.71 -11.06
N LYS A 217 -3.78 17.38 -12.20
CA LYS A 217 -5.08 17.78 -12.78
C LYS A 217 -5.84 16.64 -13.45
N ASN A 218 -5.31 15.41 -13.45
CA ASN A 218 -5.97 14.26 -14.06
C ASN A 218 -7.05 13.68 -13.14
N LEU A 219 -8.26 14.22 -13.22
CA LEU A 219 -9.40 13.81 -12.39
C LEU A 219 -9.68 12.31 -12.42
N ARG A 220 -9.40 11.63 -13.55
CA ARG A 220 -9.59 10.18 -13.69
C ARG A 220 -8.71 9.40 -12.73
N ILE A 221 -7.47 9.85 -12.53
CA ILE A 221 -6.53 9.22 -11.60
C ILE A 221 -6.99 9.42 -10.16
N TRP A 222 -7.50 10.61 -9.82
CA TRP A 222 -8.08 10.87 -8.50
C TRP A 222 -9.30 9.99 -8.21
N CYS A 223 -10.23 9.84 -9.17
CA CYS A 223 -11.38 8.97 -8.99
C CYS A 223 -10.98 7.52 -8.72
N ILE A 224 -10.02 6.98 -9.49
CA ILE A 224 -9.51 5.63 -9.29
C ILE A 224 -8.75 5.52 -7.95
N GLY A 225 -7.97 6.54 -7.60
CA GLY A 225 -7.22 6.59 -6.34
C GLY A 225 -8.15 6.62 -5.12
N ILE A 226 -9.21 7.43 -5.15
CA ILE A 226 -10.20 7.49 -4.07
C ILE A 226 -10.96 6.16 -3.97
N PHE A 227 -11.39 5.57 -5.10
CA PHE A 227 -11.96 4.23 -5.10
C PHE A 227 -11.01 3.21 -4.45
N PHE A 228 -9.74 3.23 -4.80
CA PHE A 228 -8.73 2.37 -4.19
C PHE A 228 -8.59 2.61 -2.69
N ALA A 229 -8.61 3.89 -2.27
CA ALA A 229 -8.55 4.25 -0.86
C ALA A 229 -9.75 3.69 -0.06
N THR A 230 -10.98 3.80 -0.57
CA THR A 230 -12.17 3.31 0.12
C THR A 230 -12.13 1.79 0.30
N LEU A 231 -11.70 1.07 -0.73
CA LEU A 231 -11.59 -0.38 -0.71
C LEU A 231 -10.51 -0.86 0.27
N LEU A 232 -9.35 -0.20 0.24
CA LEU A 232 -8.24 -0.52 1.13
C LEU A 232 -8.56 -0.12 2.58
N ALA A 233 -9.28 1.00 2.81
CA ALA A 233 -9.71 1.43 4.13
C ALA A 233 -10.62 0.38 4.80
N SER A 234 -11.52 -0.21 4.04
CA SER A 234 -12.41 -1.26 4.56
C SER A 234 -11.63 -2.51 4.98
N LEU A 235 -10.67 -2.97 4.16
CA LEU A 235 -9.85 -4.13 4.50
C LEU A 235 -8.89 -3.84 5.67
N VAL A 236 -8.11 -2.76 5.58
CA VAL A 236 -7.14 -2.41 6.63
C VAL A 236 -7.84 -2.09 7.94
N GLY A 237 -8.97 -1.39 7.89
CA GLY A 237 -9.78 -1.09 9.07
C GLY A 237 -10.24 -2.35 9.79
N PHE A 238 -10.86 -3.30 9.07
CA PHE A 238 -11.27 -4.57 9.64
C PHE A 238 -10.08 -5.37 10.19
N LEU A 239 -9.02 -5.57 9.40
CA LEU A 239 -7.88 -6.40 9.80
C LEU A 239 -7.02 -5.76 10.90
N SER A 240 -7.04 -4.44 11.07
CA SER A 240 -6.36 -3.76 12.19
C SER A 240 -6.95 -4.15 13.54
N PHE A 241 -8.24 -4.37 13.61
CA PHE A 241 -8.93 -4.83 14.81
C PHE A 241 -9.23 -6.34 14.79
N GLY A 242 -8.87 -7.03 13.71
CA GLY A 242 -9.16 -8.46 13.52
C GLY A 242 -8.58 -9.34 14.62
N THR A 243 -7.38 -9.08 15.09
CA THR A 243 -6.77 -9.85 16.19
C THR A 243 -7.57 -9.73 17.46
N GLU A 244 -7.97 -8.52 17.83
CA GLU A 244 -8.76 -8.25 19.04
C GLU A 244 -10.17 -8.83 18.90
N PHE A 245 -10.82 -8.63 17.76
CA PHE A 245 -12.13 -9.21 17.45
C PHE A 245 -12.14 -10.74 17.55
N PHE A 246 -11.17 -11.42 16.92
CA PHE A 246 -11.11 -12.88 16.93
C PHE A 246 -10.77 -13.44 18.32
N SER A 247 -9.99 -12.70 19.10
CA SER A 247 -9.69 -13.14 20.47
C SER A 247 -10.84 -12.92 21.43
N THR A 248 -11.54 -11.78 21.33
CA THR A 248 -12.64 -11.43 22.26
C THR A 248 -13.94 -12.13 21.91
N VAL A 249 -14.30 -12.17 20.61
CA VAL A 249 -15.60 -12.71 20.17
C VAL A 249 -15.56 -14.21 19.92
N PHE A 250 -14.43 -14.72 19.37
CA PHE A 250 -14.29 -16.15 19.05
C PHE A 250 -13.47 -16.93 20.07
N GLY A 251 -12.92 -16.26 21.11
CA GLY A 251 -12.13 -16.90 22.13
C GLY A 251 -10.80 -17.47 21.64
N MET A 252 -10.28 -16.98 20.49
CA MET A 252 -9.01 -17.44 19.95
C MET A 252 -7.83 -16.91 20.79
N GLU A 253 -6.78 -17.74 20.95
CA GLU A 253 -5.51 -17.24 21.47
C GLU A 253 -4.98 -16.09 20.59
N LYS A 254 -4.48 -14.99 21.19
CA LYS A 254 -4.07 -13.77 20.47
C LYS A 254 -3.05 -14.03 19.36
N SER A 255 -2.11 -14.97 19.57
CA SER A 255 -1.15 -15.38 18.54
C SER A 255 -1.83 -16.07 17.37
N ALA A 256 -2.78 -16.96 17.62
CA ALA A 256 -3.58 -17.62 16.59
C ALA A 256 -4.52 -16.62 15.88
N ALA A 257 -5.15 -15.70 16.61
CA ALA A 257 -6.00 -14.65 16.09
C ALA A 257 -5.24 -13.73 15.10
N SER A 258 -4.01 -13.34 15.45
CA SER A 258 -3.17 -12.51 14.56
C SER A 258 -2.74 -13.27 13.29
N ALA A 259 -2.42 -14.55 13.41
CA ALA A 259 -2.13 -15.41 12.27
C ALA A 259 -3.37 -15.56 11.36
N PHE A 260 -4.55 -15.74 11.96
CA PHE A 260 -5.80 -15.83 11.21
C PHE A 260 -6.16 -14.51 10.49
N ALA A 261 -6.00 -13.36 11.16
CA ALA A 261 -6.17 -12.05 10.54
C ALA A 261 -5.23 -11.83 9.34
N SER A 262 -4.00 -12.36 9.39
CA SER A 262 -3.02 -12.25 8.30
C SER A 262 -3.50 -12.89 7.00
N LEU A 263 -4.43 -13.85 7.04
CA LEU A 263 -4.97 -14.54 5.86
C LEU A 263 -5.65 -13.57 4.89
N GLY A 264 -6.31 -12.52 5.39
CA GLY A 264 -6.91 -11.50 4.52
C GLY A 264 -5.89 -10.81 3.62
N TYR A 265 -4.69 -10.56 4.11
CA TYR A 265 -3.58 -10.02 3.32
C TYR A 265 -2.98 -11.07 2.37
N TRP A 266 -2.82 -12.33 2.82
CA TRP A 266 -2.35 -13.41 1.94
C TRP A 266 -3.30 -13.66 0.78
N PHE A 267 -4.61 -13.64 1.00
CA PHE A 267 -5.59 -13.73 -0.08
C PHE A 267 -5.51 -12.53 -1.03
N SER A 268 -5.14 -11.35 -0.53
CA SER A 268 -4.89 -10.18 -1.39
C SER A 268 -3.67 -10.37 -2.29
N VAL A 269 -2.63 -11.09 -1.85
CA VAL A 269 -1.51 -11.47 -2.72
C VAL A 269 -2.01 -12.34 -3.89
N VAL A 270 -2.82 -13.35 -3.59
CA VAL A 270 -3.42 -14.24 -4.62
C VAL A 270 -4.29 -13.44 -5.59
N GLY A 271 -5.12 -12.53 -5.07
CA GLY A 271 -5.94 -11.63 -5.88
C GLY A 271 -5.11 -10.77 -6.83
N SER A 272 -4.02 -10.18 -6.35
CA SER A 272 -3.16 -9.31 -7.17
C SER A 272 -2.45 -10.09 -8.30
N VAL A 273 -1.97 -11.28 -8.01
CA VAL A 273 -1.36 -12.16 -9.02
C VAL A 273 -2.38 -12.59 -10.06
N SER A 274 -3.62 -12.93 -9.64
CA SER A 274 -4.69 -13.33 -10.55
C SER A 274 -5.08 -12.21 -11.54
N ALA A 275 -5.10 -10.97 -11.11
CA ALA A 275 -5.30 -9.81 -12.00
C ALA A 275 -4.22 -9.74 -13.09
N GLY A 276 -2.95 -9.99 -12.74
CA GLY A 276 -1.84 -10.05 -13.68
C GLY A 276 -2.01 -11.17 -14.72
N ILE A 277 -2.49 -12.35 -14.31
CA ILE A 277 -2.76 -13.47 -15.19
C ILE A 277 -3.93 -13.17 -16.14
N VAL A 278 -5.05 -12.70 -15.61
CA VAL A 278 -6.25 -12.35 -16.40
C VAL A 278 -5.92 -11.29 -17.46
N SER A 279 -5.08 -10.31 -17.12
CA SER A 279 -4.65 -9.29 -18.08
C SER A 279 -3.82 -9.82 -19.24
N ARG A 280 -3.14 -10.97 -19.08
CA ARG A 280 -2.34 -11.63 -20.14
C ARG A 280 -3.17 -12.53 -21.04
N VAL A 281 -4.11 -13.27 -20.47
CA VAL A 281 -4.93 -14.27 -21.19
C VAL A 281 -5.96 -13.58 -22.08
N ARG A 282 -6.47 -12.44 -21.70
CA ARG A 282 -7.48 -11.70 -22.44
C ARG A 282 -6.83 -10.89 -23.56
N LYS A 283 -6.81 -11.47 -24.80
CA LYS A 283 -6.48 -10.72 -26.03
C LYS A 283 -7.43 -9.51 -26.12
N GLY A 284 -6.89 -8.30 -26.03
CA GLY A 284 -7.69 -7.08 -26.05
C GLY A 284 -8.16 -6.60 -24.67
N ASN A 285 -7.24 -6.52 -23.71
CA ASN A 285 -7.47 -5.86 -22.42
C ASN A 285 -7.75 -4.37 -22.68
N SER A 286 -8.95 -4.08 -23.21
CA SER A 286 -9.38 -2.73 -23.53
C SER A 286 -9.55 -1.94 -22.25
N LEU A 287 -9.39 -0.62 -22.32
CA LEU A 287 -9.62 0.26 -21.19
C LEU A 287 -11.03 0.09 -20.63
N LYS A 288 -12.03 -0.13 -21.49
CA LYS A 288 -13.41 -0.46 -21.10
C LYS A 288 -13.49 -1.71 -20.25
N GLY A 289 -12.77 -2.79 -20.63
CA GLY A 289 -12.75 -4.05 -19.87
C GLY A 289 -12.16 -3.87 -18.48
N GLN A 290 -11.13 -3.05 -18.32
CA GLN A 290 -10.53 -2.74 -17.02
C GLN A 290 -11.51 -1.98 -16.11
N PHE A 291 -12.23 -0.99 -16.65
CA PHE A 291 -13.26 -0.28 -15.87
C PHE A 291 -14.44 -1.18 -15.48
N VAL A 292 -14.86 -2.09 -16.35
CA VAL A 292 -15.90 -3.09 -15.98
C VAL A 292 -15.41 -3.96 -14.81
N GLN A 293 -14.15 -4.41 -14.81
CA GLN A 293 -13.57 -5.17 -13.70
C GLN A 293 -13.57 -4.33 -12.40
N LEU A 294 -13.18 -3.05 -12.46
CA LEU A 294 -13.19 -2.17 -11.30
C LEU A 294 -14.61 -1.94 -10.76
N LEU A 295 -15.61 -1.80 -11.63
CA LEU A 295 -17.01 -1.67 -11.23
C LEU A 295 -17.55 -2.94 -10.56
N ILE A 296 -17.23 -4.13 -11.10
CA ILE A 296 -17.58 -5.40 -10.45
C ILE A 296 -16.95 -5.48 -9.06
N CYS A 297 -15.66 -5.13 -8.93
CA CYS A 297 -14.99 -5.10 -7.63
C CYS A 297 -15.64 -4.10 -6.66
N ALA A 298 -16.09 -2.94 -7.15
CA ALA A 298 -16.76 -1.94 -6.32
C ALA A 298 -18.11 -2.45 -5.78
N VAL A 299 -18.88 -3.15 -6.60
CA VAL A 299 -20.16 -3.78 -6.17
C VAL A 299 -19.89 -4.89 -5.14
N LEU A 300 -18.90 -5.75 -5.39
CA LEU A 300 -18.50 -6.79 -4.44
C LEU A 300 -17.99 -6.21 -3.12
N CYS A 301 -17.34 -5.04 -3.16
CA CYS A 301 -16.91 -4.32 -1.98
C CYS A 301 -18.11 -3.99 -1.06
N ILE A 302 -19.18 -3.42 -1.61
CA ILE A 302 -20.40 -3.11 -0.84
C ILE A 302 -21.04 -4.37 -0.27
N ALA A 303 -21.08 -5.45 -1.04
CA ALA A 303 -21.73 -6.69 -0.64
C ALA A 303 -20.98 -7.44 0.49
N VAL A 304 -19.67 -7.25 0.62
CA VAL A 304 -18.82 -8.10 1.48
C VAL A 304 -18.21 -7.31 2.64
N TYR A 305 -17.53 -6.21 2.36
CA TYR A 305 -16.63 -5.56 3.35
C TYR A 305 -17.30 -5.03 4.63
N PRO A 306 -18.50 -4.44 4.58
CA PRO A 306 -19.10 -3.87 5.79
C PRO A 306 -19.46 -4.89 6.86
N PHE A 307 -19.64 -6.15 6.49
CA PHE A 307 -20.23 -7.16 7.34
C PHE A 307 -19.21 -8.01 8.13
N GLY A 308 -17.92 -7.71 8.07
CA GLY A 308 -16.85 -8.52 8.67
C GLY A 308 -17.05 -8.82 10.15
N PHE A 309 -17.45 -7.82 10.90
CA PHE A 309 -17.70 -7.96 12.34
C PHE A 309 -19.01 -8.66 12.71
N LEU A 310 -19.85 -9.02 11.72
CA LEU A 310 -21.11 -9.74 11.92
C LEU A 310 -21.02 -11.21 11.49
N VAL A 311 -19.91 -11.62 10.88
CA VAL A 311 -19.76 -12.97 10.33
C VAL A 311 -19.50 -13.98 11.44
N PRO A 312 -20.29 -15.08 11.56
CA PRO A 312 -20.03 -16.15 12.50
C PRO A 312 -18.68 -16.83 12.25
N GLN A 313 -18.05 -17.34 13.32
CA GLN A 313 -16.72 -17.96 13.30
C GLN A 313 -16.57 -19.02 12.18
N GLN A 314 -17.57 -19.89 12.01
CA GLN A 314 -17.54 -20.96 11.01
C GLN A 314 -17.41 -20.51 9.56
N TYR A 315 -17.85 -19.28 9.25
CA TYR A 315 -17.78 -18.69 7.90
C TYR A 315 -16.64 -17.68 7.74
N MET A 316 -15.91 -17.36 8.81
CA MET A 316 -14.93 -16.28 8.83
C MET A 316 -13.77 -16.52 7.85
N LEU A 317 -13.33 -17.77 7.65
CA LEU A 317 -12.29 -18.09 6.66
C LEU A 317 -12.75 -17.74 5.23
N TRP A 318 -13.98 -18.10 4.90
CA TRP A 318 -14.57 -17.76 3.58
C TRP A 318 -14.80 -16.27 3.42
N TYR A 319 -15.17 -15.62 4.52
CA TYR A 319 -15.26 -14.17 4.54
C TYR A 319 -13.89 -13.52 4.27
N LEU A 320 -12.82 -13.92 4.92
CA LEU A 320 -11.48 -13.36 4.69
C LEU A 320 -10.98 -13.59 3.25
N LEU A 321 -11.35 -14.72 2.65
CA LEU A 321 -10.99 -15.03 1.25
C LEU A 321 -11.59 -14.02 0.29
N ALA A 322 -12.89 -13.72 0.40
CA ALA A 322 -13.60 -12.87 -0.55
C ALA A 322 -13.06 -11.42 -0.60
N PRO A 323 -13.02 -10.65 0.52
CA PRO A 323 -12.46 -9.30 0.49
C PRO A 323 -10.97 -9.29 0.16
N GLY A 324 -10.20 -10.28 0.64
CA GLY A 324 -8.78 -10.39 0.28
C GLY A 324 -8.58 -10.50 -1.23
N LEU A 325 -9.25 -11.44 -1.88
CA LEU A 325 -9.17 -11.61 -3.34
C LEU A 325 -9.62 -10.36 -4.10
N VAL A 326 -10.74 -9.75 -3.71
CA VAL A 326 -11.27 -8.54 -4.38
C VAL A 326 -10.30 -7.38 -4.23
N ASN A 327 -9.73 -7.18 -3.04
CA ASN A 327 -8.76 -6.09 -2.80
C ASN A 327 -7.51 -6.28 -3.64
N GLY A 328 -6.89 -7.45 -3.56
CA GLY A 328 -5.68 -7.74 -4.33
C GLY A 328 -5.91 -7.63 -5.84
N TYR A 329 -7.01 -8.19 -6.33
CA TYR A 329 -7.38 -8.11 -7.75
C TYR A 329 -7.54 -6.66 -8.21
N THR A 330 -8.26 -5.85 -7.45
CA THR A 330 -8.46 -4.42 -7.73
C THR A 330 -7.12 -3.68 -7.77
N CYS A 331 -6.25 -3.94 -6.81
CA CYS A 331 -4.91 -3.37 -6.78
C CYS A 331 -4.14 -3.69 -8.08
N GLY A 332 -4.10 -4.96 -8.49
CA GLY A 332 -3.45 -5.38 -9.72
C GLY A 332 -4.01 -4.70 -10.97
N VAL A 333 -5.33 -4.56 -11.07
CA VAL A 333 -6.00 -3.86 -12.19
C VAL A 333 -5.64 -2.38 -12.18
N ILE A 334 -5.66 -1.70 -11.03
CA ILE A 334 -5.35 -0.26 -10.90
C ILE A 334 -3.92 0.02 -11.33
N PHE A 335 -2.93 -0.73 -10.82
CA PHE A 335 -1.53 -0.55 -11.20
C PHE A 335 -1.28 -0.82 -12.70
N GLY A 336 -2.08 -1.69 -13.32
CA GLY A 336 -2.07 -1.90 -14.77
C GLY A 336 -2.76 -0.80 -15.58
N THR A 337 -3.80 -0.16 -15.01
CA THR A 337 -4.65 0.83 -15.70
C THR A 337 -4.07 2.25 -15.65
N VAL A 338 -3.53 2.66 -14.49
CA VAL A 338 -3.03 4.04 -14.27
C VAL A 338 -2.04 4.49 -15.35
N PRO A 339 -1.00 3.71 -15.73
CA PRO A 339 -0.07 4.13 -16.78
C PRO A 339 -0.73 4.38 -18.16
N ARG A 340 -1.87 3.76 -18.43
CA ARG A 340 -2.62 3.91 -19.69
C ARG A 340 -3.49 5.16 -19.73
N LEU A 341 -3.84 5.70 -18.56
CA LEU A 341 -4.67 6.91 -18.42
C LEU A 341 -3.86 8.20 -18.49
N VAL A 342 -2.56 8.10 -18.49
CA VAL A 342 -1.65 9.26 -18.48
C VAL A 342 -1.57 9.87 -19.87
N ARG A 343 -1.62 11.21 -19.95
CA ARG A 343 -1.52 11.93 -21.23
C ARG A 343 -0.09 11.97 -21.77
N ALA A 344 0.89 11.98 -20.89
CA ALA A 344 2.30 12.02 -21.21
C ALA A 344 3.04 11.01 -20.33
N PRO A 345 3.91 10.15 -20.87
CA PRO A 345 4.67 9.18 -20.10
C PRO A 345 5.41 9.78 -18.90
N GLN A 346 5.82 11.06 -19.02
CA GLN A 346 6.52 11.83 -17.99
C GLN A 346 5.66 12.12 -16.75
N SER A 347 4.33 12.11 -16.88
CA SER A 347 3.40 12.34 -15.75
C SER A 347 3.00 11.04 -15.02
N THR A 348 3.49 9.86 -15.46
CA THR A 348 3.18 8.56 -14.82
C THR A 348 3.61 8.52 -13.36
N GLY A 349 4.80 9.04 -13.05
CA GLY A 349 5.30 9.08 -11.68
C GLY A 349 4.40 9.89 -10.74
N VAL A 350 3.89 11.04 -11.20
CA VAL A 350 2.95 11.86 -10.43
C VAL A 350 1.61 11.15 -10.26
N SER A 351 1.13 10.49 -11.33
CA SER A 351 -0.13 9.74 -11.29
C SER A 351 -0.06 8.54 -10.33
N MET A 352 1.07 7.82 -10.31
CA MET A 352 1.30 6.77 -9.30
C MET A 352 1.45 7.36 -7.90
N GLY A 353 2.06 8.53 -7.77
CA GLY A 353 2.10 9.28 -6.51
C GLY A 353 0.70 9.56 -5.95
N ILE A 354 -0.27 9.93 -6.78
CA ILE A 354 -1.67 10.10 -6.36
C ILE A 354 -2.23 8.79 -5.77
N ILE A 355 -1.98 7.65 -6.41
CA ILE A 355 -2.42 6.36 -5.89
C ILE A 355 -1.81 6.06 -4.52
N PHE A 356 -0.50 6.34 -4.32
CA PHE A 356 0.15 6.18 -3.01
C PHE A 356 -0.35 7.19 -1.97
N VAL A 357 -0.68 8.41 -2.36
CA VAL A 357 -1.37 9.39 -1.48
C VAL A 357 -2.69 8.81 -1.00
N CYS A 358 -3.52 8.31 -1.91
CA CYS A 358 -4.81 7.70 -1.59
C CYS A 358 -4.65 6.46 -0.70
N GLN A 359 -3.63 5.63 -0.94
CA GLN A 359 -3.29 4.49 -0.09
C GLN A 359 -2.93 4.91 1.34
N ASN A 360 -2.13 5.96 1.52
CA ASN A 360 -1.75 6.43 2.85
C ASN A 360 -2.91 7.12 3.58
N ILE A 361 -3.77 7.86 2.86
CA ILE A 361 -5.03 8.40 3.42
C ILE A 361 -5.90 7.26 3.93
N SER A 362 -6.04 6.19 3.18
CA SER A 362 -6.77 4.99 3.57
C SER A 362 -6.23 4.40 4.88
N SER A 363 -4.92 4.12 4.94
CA SER A 363 -4.30 3.53 6.13
C SER A 363 -4.36 4.46 7.34
N PHE A 364 -4.28 5.80 7.11
CA PHE A 364 -4.47 6.79 8.16
C PHE A 364 -5.88 6.79 8.73
N SER A 365 -6.89 6.83 7.87
CA SER A 365 -8.29 6.98 8.28
C SER A 365 -8.92 5.66 8.75
N ALA A 366 -8.49 4.52 8.22
CA ALA A 366 -9.11 3.23 8.45
C ALA A 366 -9.13 2.82 9.92
N SER A 367 -7.97 2.84 10.58
CA SER A 367 -7.85 2.43 11.98
C SER A 367 -8.56 3.39 12.94
N LEU A 368 -8.56 4.69 12.62
CA LEU A 368 -9.30 5.69 13.42
C LEU A 368 -10.81 5.53 13.25
N LEU A 369 -11.28 5.34 12.01
CA LEU A 369 -12.71 5.17 11.73
C LEU A 369 -13.28 3.94 12.43
N VAL A 370 -12.63 2.79 12.27
CA VAL A 370 -13.09 1.54 12.88
C VAL A 370 -12.96 1.60 14.39
N GLY A 371 -11.82 2.08 14.93
CA GLY A 371 -11.60 2.21 16.37
C GLY A 371 -12.68 3.06 17.06
N ALA A 372 -13.04 4.20 16.45
CA ALA A 372 -14.11 5.05 16.98
C ALA A 372 -15.49 4.40 16.97
N CYS A 373 -15.72 3.38 16.13
CA CYS A 373 -17.00 2.70 16.00
C CYS A 373 -17.13 1.44 16.86
N VAL A 374 -15.99 0.80 17.21
CA VAL A 374 -15.97 -0.47 17.97
C VAL A 374 -15.68 -0.26 19.45
N ASP A 375 -15.55 0.99 19.89
CA ASP A 375 -15.26 1.35 21.29
C ASP A 375 -16.30 0.73 22.25
N GLY A 376 -15.83 0.18 23.36
CA GLY A 376 -16.68 -0.53 24.32
C GLY A 376 -17.19 -1.91 23.86
N GLY A 377 -16.53 -2.53 22.88
CA GLY A 377 -16.88 -3.88 22.38
C GLY A 377 -18.08 -3.92 21.42
N ASN A 378 -18.55 -2.78 20.94
CA ASN A 378 -19.63 -2.71 19.95
C ASN A 378 -19.11 -2.95 18.52
N TRP A 379 -18.69 -4.18 18.22
CA TRP A 379 -18.15 -4.55 16.90
C TRP A 379 -19.10 -4.26 15.73
N GLY A 380 -20.41 -4.37 15.95
CA GLY A 380 -21.43 -4.06 14.95
C GLY A 380 -21.49 -2.57 14.56
N GLY A 381 -21.00 -1.67 15.42
CA GLY A 381 -21.00 -0.23 15.17
C GLY A 381 -20.20 0.19 13.92
N ALA A 382 -19.21 -0.60 13.52
CA ALA A 382 -18.39 -0.33 12.33
C ALA A 382 -19.11 -0.59 10.99
N VAL A 383 -20.22 -1.30 10.97
CA VAL A 383 -20.93 -1.73 9.74
C VAL A 383 -21.41 -0.52 8.92
N ILE A 384 -22.09 0.42 9.57
CA ILE A 384 -22.66 1.59 8.87
C ILE A 384 -21.56 2.48 8.27
N PRO A 385 -20.50 2.89 9.01
CA PRO A 385 -19.40 3.65 8.42
C PRO A 385 -18.68 2.92 7.29
N LEU A 386 -18.41 1.61 7.43
CA LEU A 386 -17.78 0.82 6.38
C LEU A 386 -18.67 0.70 5.13
N LEU A 387 -19.99 0.58 5.31
CA LEU A 387 -20.94 0.62 4.20
C LEU A 387 -20.91 1.98 3.48
N GLY A 388 -20.90 3.08 4.23
CA GLY A 388 -20.75 4.43 3.67
C GLY A 388 -19.46 4.59 2.85
N VAL A 389 -18.33 4.10 3.37
CA VAL A 389 -17.03 4.09 2.68
C VAL A 389 -17.11 3.26 1.39
N ALA A 390 -17.73 2.07 1.43
CA ALA A 390 -17.87 1.21 0.25
C ALA A 390 -18.78 1.84 -0.82
N CYS A 391 -19.91 2.47 -0.42
CA CYS A 391 -20.78 3.21 -1.33
C CYS A 391 -20.08 4.40 -1.98
N ALA A 392 -19.30 5.17 -1.22
CA ALA A 392 -18.47 6.23 -1.79
C ALA A 392 -17.46 5.67 -2.83
N GLY A 393 -16.88 4.51 -2.55
CA GLY A 393 -16.01 3.81 -3.49
C GLY A 393 -16.70 3.50 -4.82
N LEU A 394 -17.91 3.01 -4.81
CA LEU A 394 -18.70 2.75 -6.02
C LEU A 394 -18.93 4.05 -6.83
N VAL A 395 -19.31 5.13 -6.17
CA VAL A 395 -19.51 6.44 -6.83
C VAL A 395 -18.23 6.86 -7.57
N PHE A 396 -17.07 6.80 -6.92
CA PHE A 396 -15.80 7.18 -7.54
C PHE A 396 -15.34 6.19 -8.63
N ALA A 397 -15.65 4.90 -8.52
CA ALA A 397 -15.41 3.93 -9.58
C ALA A 397 -16.23 4.25 -10.84
N VAL A 398 -17.52 4.59 -10.67
CA VAL A 398 -18.42 5.00 -11.76
C VAL A 398 -17.95 6.32 -12.39
N LEU A 399 -17.61 7.33 -11.59
CA LEU A 399 -17.08 8.61 -12.11
C LEU A 399 -15.78 8.39 -12.89
N GLY A 400 -14.87 7.57 -12.39
CA GLY A 400 -13.63 7.22 -13.08
C GLY A 400 -13.89 6.56 -14.44
N ALA A 401 -14.84 5.63 -14.50
CA ALA A 401 -15.27 4.98 -15.73
C ALA A 401 -15.88 5.98 -16.73
N VAL A 402 -16.83 6.80 -16.29
CA VAL A 402 -17.52 7.80 -17.15
C VAL A 402 -16.52 8.80 -17.73
N PHE A 403 -15.64 9.40 -16.91
CA PHE A 403 -14.64 10.35 -17.37
C PHE A 403 -13.61 9.73 -18.33
N SER A 404 -13.31 8.45 -18.19
CA SER A 404 -12.36 7.76 -19.05
C SER A 404 -12.95 7.38 -20.38
N LEU A 405 -14.18 6.85 -20.40
CA LEU A 405 -14.84 6.40 -21.62
C LEU A 405 -15.37 7.53 -22.48
N ARG A 406 -15.82 8.65 -21.89
CA ARG A 406 -16.20 9.85 -22.65
C ARG A 406 -15.02 10.41 -23.46
N LYS A 407 -13.84 10.43 -22.88
CA LYS A 407 -12.66 10.96 -23.54
C LYS A 407 -12.15 10.06 -24.68
N GLU A 408 -12.27 8.74 -24.54
CA GLU A 408 -11.91 7.80 -25.60
C GLU A 408 -12.79 8.00 -26.84
N ARG A 409 -14.09 8.25 -26.65
CA ARG A 409 -15.02 8.58 -27.74
C ARG A 409 -14.64 9.89 -28.47
N GLN A 410 -14.28 10.94 -27.73
CA GLN A 410 -13.87 12.22 -28.33
C GLN A 410 -12.59 12.10 -29.18
N THR A 411 -11.67 11.20 -28.82
CA THR A 411 -10.45 11.00 -29.59
C THR A 411 -10.69 10.17 -30.86
N GLN A 412 -11.69 9.28 -30.85
CA GLN A 412 -12.08 8.46 -32.01
C GLN A 412 -12.95 9.24 -33.05
N THR A 413 -13.62 10.31 -32.63
CA THR A 413 -14.43 11.16 -33.55
C THR A 413 -13.62 12.25 -34.23
N VAL A 414 -12.36 12.45 -33.84
CA VAL A 414 -11.44 13.48 -34.40
C VAL A 414 -10.35 12.83 -35.29
N SER A 415 -10.26 11.51 -35.29
CA SER A 415 -9.38 10.69 -36.14
C SER A 415 -10.16 10.14 -37.33
#